data_6dba9a86319c0b951fb6dffe98d72d94
#
_entry.id   6dba9a86319c0b951fb6dffe98d72d94
#
_cell.length_a   1.000
_cell.length_b   1.000
_cell.length_c   1.000
_cell.angle_alpha   90.00
_cell.angle_beta   90.00
_cell.angle_gamma   90.00
#
_symmetry.space_group_name_H-M   'P 1'
#
loop_
_entity.id
_entity.type
_entity.pdbx_description
1 polymer ?
#
loop_
_entity_poly.entity_id
_entity_poly.type
_entity_poly.pdbx_seq_one_letter_code
_entity_poly.pdbx_strand_id
1 'polypeptide(L)'
;HDRHWERHIAWDIGAGDVARHLAPLLDAPAVLCGTSRLVIDCNRPFAVDSSIPEYSDGVEIPANANLDQLERTRRIDDYFHPYHNEISGRIDAHQIQGRAPALVSIHSFTPVMDGFQRPWHVGMLWDQDHRLATPVVRELRRDPELVVGENEPYDGSNPPGYALQAHAAE
;
A
#
# COMPACT_ATOMS: atom_id res chain seq x y z
N HIS A 1 -11.22 16.74 16.78
CA HIS A 1 -10.49 15.45 16.76
C HIS A 1 -10.97 14.50 15.66
N ASP A 2 -12.23 14.62 15.17
CA ASP A 2 -12.80 13.68 14.20
C ASP A 2 -12.28 13.85 12.76
N ARG A 3 -11.57 14.93 12.43
CA ARG A 3 -11.09 15.23 11.08
C ARG A 3 -9.83 14.45 10.65
N HIS A 4 -9.11 13.81 11.56
CA HIS A 4 -7.88 13.09 11.22
C HIS A 4 -8.15 11.77 10.51
N TRP A 5 -9.30 11.15 10.76
CA TRP A 5 -9.74 9.91 10.12
C TRP A 5 -10.07 10.07 8.63
N GLU A 6 -10.31 11.29 8.17
CA GLU A 6 -10.61 11.64 6.77
C GLU A 6 -9.34 12.00 5.98
N ARG A 7 -8.18 12.09 6.65
CA ARG A 7 -6.91 12.48 6.02
C ARG A 7 -6.13 11.28 5.49
N HIS A 8 -5.23 11.55 4.54
CA HIS A 8 -4.28 10.58 3.98
C HIS A 8 -3.39 9.88 5.01
N ILE A 9 -3.22 10.46 6.21
CA ILE A 9 -2.49 9.83 7.32
C ILE A 9 -3.22 8.61 7.88
N ALA A 10 -4.55 8.55 7.72
CA ALA A 10 -5.38 7.47 8.23
C ALA A 10 -5.59 6.33 7.22
N TRP A 11 -5.65 6.64 5.93
CA TRP A 11 -5.94 5.70 4.86
C TRP A 11 -5.57 6.26 3.49
N ASP A 12 -5.46 5.39 2.49
CA ASP A 12 -5.17 5.74 1.11
C ASP A 12 -6.46 6.12 0.37
N ILE A 13 -6.70 7.43 0.27
CA ILE A 13 -7.93 7.99 -0.31
C ILE A 13 -8.09 7.53 -1.76
N GLY A 14 -9.21 6.87 -2.07
CA GLY A 14 -9.53 6.37 -3.42
C GLY A 14 -8.87 5.04 -3.81
N ALA A 15 -7.80 4.59 -3.15
CA ALA A 15 -7.08 3.37 -3.53
C ALA A 15 -7.96 2.12 -3.46
N GLY A 16 -8.80 2.01 -2.42
CA GLY A 16 -9.73 0.89 -2.28
C GLY A 16 -10.78 0.84 -3.38
N ASP A 17 -11.24 1.99 -3.89
CA ASP A 17 -12.22 2.04 -4.98
C ASP A 17 -11.57 1.66 -6.31
N VAL A 18 -10.33 2.10 -6.56
CA VAL A 18 -9.54 1.67 -7.72
C VAL A 18 -9.35 0.15 -7.69
N ALA A 19 -8.93 -0.41 -6.54
CA ALA A 19 -8.75 -1.86 -6.40
C ALA A 19 -10.05 -2.65 -6.66
N ARG A 20 -11.19 -2.19 -6.10
CA ARG A 20 -12.50 -2.83 -6.34
C ARG A 20 -12.95 -2.75 -7.79
N HIS A 21 -12.58 -1.69 -8.53
CA HIS A 21 -12.87 -1.54 -9.95
C HIS A 21 -11.97 -2.43 -10.81
N LEU A 22 -10.69 -2.52 -10.50
CA LEU A 22 -9.74 -3.32 -11.27
C LEU A 22 -9.96 -4.83 -11.11
N ALA A 23 -10.29 -5.29 -9.90
CA ALA A 23 -10.43 -6.71 -9.60
C ALA A 23 -11.34 -7.46 -10.59
N PRO A 24 -12.60 -7.04 -10.84
CA PRO A 24 -13.47 -7.72 -11.80
C PRO A 24 -13.01 -7.55 -13.26
N LEU A 25 -12.36 -6.44 -13.62
CA LEU A 25 -11.84 -6.22 -14.97
C LEU A 25 -10.65 -7.14 -15.28
N LEU A 26 -9.89 -7.52 -14.28
CA LEU A 26 -8.71 -8.38 -14.41
C LEU A 26 -9.02 -9.84 -14.05
N ASP A 27 -10.26 -10.17 -13.68
CA ASP A 27 -10.63 -11.48 -13.10
C ASP A 27 -9.66 -11.90 -11.99
N ALA A 28 -9.34 -10.97 -11.11
CA ALA A 28 -8.34 -11.13 -10.06
C ALA A 28 -8.94 -10.85 -8.66
N PRO A 29 -8.52 -11.57 -7.61
CA PRO A 29 -8.92 -11.25 -6.26
C PRO A 29 -8.30 -9.93 -5.80
N ALA A 30 -9.02 -9.18 -4.95
CA ALA A 30 -8.50 -8.02 -4.25
C ALA A 30 -8.52 -8.26 -2.74
N VAL A 31 -7.39 -8.02 -2.08
CA VAL A 31 -7.26 -8.02 -0.62
C VAL A 31 -7.14 -6.57 -0.15
N LEU A 32 -8.07 -6.13 0.67
CA LEU A 32 -8.14 -4.75 1.14
C LEU A 32 -7.85 -4.68 2.64
N CYS A 33 -6.89 -3.85 3.03
CA CYS A 33 -6.70 -3.51 4.42
C CYS A 33 -7.85 -2.58 4.88
N GLY A 34 -8.72 -3.08 5.74
CA GLY A 34 -9.86 -2.34 6.29
C GLY A 34 -9.51 -1.51 7.54
N THR A 35 -8.25 -1.53 7.98
CA THR A 35 -7.79 -0.89 9.21
C THR A 35 -7.04 0.39 8.89
N SER A 36 -7.31 1.44 9.68
CA SER A 36 -6.59 2.70 9.56
C SER A 36 -5.10 2.53 9.89
N ARG A 37 -4.23 3.21 9.13
CA ARG A 37 -2.79 3.32 9.44
C ARG A 37 -2.49 3.89 10.82
N LEU A 38 -3.43 4.66 11.38
CA LEU A 38 -3.29 5.19 12.74
C LEU A 38 -3.49 4.12 13.82
N VAL A 39 -4.13 3.00 13.50
CA VAL A 39 -4.22 1.83 14.39
C VAL A 39 -2.98 0.96 14.23
N ILE A 40 -2.72 0.54 13.00
CA ILE A 40 -1.51 -0.18 12.57
C ILE A 40 -1.37 -0.07 11.05
N ASP A 41 -0.19 0.32 10.57
CA ASP A 41 0.10 0.35 9.13
C ASP A 41 0.52 -1.05 8.65
N CYS A 42 -0.41 -1.78 8.03
CA CYS A 42 -0.14 -3.10 7.47
C CYS A 42 0.84 -3.07 6.29
N ASN A 43 1.20 -1.90 5.77
CA ASN A 43 2.24 -1.74 4.75
C ASN A 43 3.61 -1.34 5.34
N ARG A 44 3.84 -1.63 6.63
CA ARG A 44 5.12 -1.52 7.32
C ARG A 44 5.43 -2.83 8.03
N PRO A 45 6.70 -3.25 8.17
CA PRO A 45 7.04 -4.37 9.05
C PRO A 45 6.52 -4.10 10.46
N PHE A 46 5.84 -5.06 11.07
CA PHE A 46 5.25 -4.83 12.41
C PHE A 46 6.31 -4.56 13.51
N ALA A 47 7.56 -4.94 13.26
CA ALA A 47 8.67 -4.75 14.19
C ALA A 47 9.25 -3.32 14.23
N VAL A 48 8.85 -2.44 13.31
CA VAL A 48 9.33 -1.05 13.29
C VAL A 48 8.34 -0.11 13.96
N ASP A 49 8.84 0.96 14.58
CA ASP A 49 7.99 1.92 15.31
C ASP A 49 6.98 2.62 14.39
N SER A 50 7.34 2.82 13.12
CA SER A 50 6.44 3.44 12.13
C SER A 50 5.24 2.57 11.75
N SER A 51 5.16 1.30 12.20
CA SER A 51 3.97 0.46 12.02
C SER A 51 2.79 0.91 12.91
N ILE A 52 3.08 1.47 14.08
CA ILE A 52 2.10 2.07 14.99
C ILE A 52 2.65 3.44 15.42
N PRO A 53 2.52 4.48 14.56
CA PRO A 53 3.20 5.74 14.76
C PRO A 53 2.57 6.56 15.88
N GLU A 54 3.39 7.15 16.75
CA GLU A 54 2.94 8.14 17.73
C GLU A 54 2.68 9.51 17.07
N TYR A 55 3.34 9.77 15.92
CA TYR A 55 3.18 10.98 15.12
C TYR A 55 3.05 10.63 13.65
N SER A 56 2.18 11.32 12.93
CA SER A 56 2.02 11.20 11.47
C SER A 56 1.71 12.57 10.87
N ASP A 57 2.53 13.01 9.93
CA ASP A 57 2.41 14.32 9.24
C ASP A 57 2.18 15.48 10.26
N GLY A 58 3.04 15.54 11.28
CA GLY A 58 2.98 16.57 12.33
C GLY A 58 1.80 16.47 13.30
N VAL A 59 0.99 15.40 13.19
CA VAL A 59 -0.15 15.14 14.07
C VAL A 59 0.22 14.09 15.11
N GLU A 60 0.03 14.42 16.38
CA GLU A 60 0.14 13.45 17.47
C GLU A 60 -1.03 12.47 17.46
N ILE A 61 -0.75 11.20 17.69
CA ILE A 61 -1.71 10.11 17.79
C ILE A 61 -1.79 9.64 19.26
N PRO A 62 -2.60 10.26 20.10
CA PRO A 62 -2.57 10.00 21.55
C PRO A 62 -2.85 8.54 21.91
N ALA A 63 -3.62 7.83 21.08
CA ALA A 63 -3.93 6.41 21.28
C ALA A 63 -2.72 5.48 21.07
N ASN A 64 -1.62 6.01 20.53
CA ASN A 64 -0.39 5.26 20.28
C ASN A 64 0.74 5.68 21.25
N ALA A 65 0.56 6.80 21.96
CA ALA A 65 1.51 7.25 22.95
C ALA A 65 1.57 6.26 24.13
N ASN A 66 2.79 5.82 24.48
CA ASN A 66 3.04 4.87 25.57
C ASN A 66 2.27 3.54 25.42
N LEU A 67 2.07 3.06 24.19
CA LEU A 67 1.39 1.81 23.93
C LEU A 67 2.14 0.64 24.57
N ASP A 68 1.47 -0.13 25.43
CA ASP A 68 2.09 -1.30 26.02
C ASP A 68 2.25 -2.45 25.01
N GLN A 69 3.11 -3.41 25.38
CA GLN A 69 3.41 -4.54 24.49
C GLN A 69 2.19 -5.44 24.24
N LEU A 70 1.28 -5.54 25.19
CA LEU A 70 0.08 -6.38 25.05
C LEU A 70 -0.87 -5.81 24.00
N GLU A 71 -1.13 -4.50 24.04
CA GLU A 71 -1.98 -3.84 23.04
C GLU A 71 -1.30 -3.81 21.65
N ARG A 72 0.04 -3.62 21.61
CA ARG A 72 0.79 -3.72 20.34
C ARG A 72 0.64 -5.12 19.74
N THR A 73 0.84 -6.18 20.52
CA THR A 73 0.66 -7.56 20.07
C THR A 73 -0.78 -7.81 19.60
N ARG A 74 -1.77 -7.35 20.35
CA ARG A 74 -3.18 -7.48 19.98
C ARG A 74 -3.47 -6.86 18.60
N ARG A 75 -2.96 -5.66 18.31
CA ARG A 75 -3.15 -5.03 17.00
C ARG A 75 -2.48 -5.78 15.87
N ILE A 76 -1.31 -6.36 16.12
CA ILE A 76 -0.61 -7.22 15.15
C ILE A 76 -1.46 -8.45 14.84
N ASP A 77 -1.95 -9.13 15.88
CA ASP A 77 -2.74 -10.35 15.73
C ASP A 77 -4.13 -10.10 15.12
N ASP A 78 -4.79 -8.99 15.50
CA ASP A 78 -6.15 -8.68 15.05
C ASP A 78 -6.20 -8.10 13.62
N TYR A 79 -5.13 -7.40 13.16
CA TYR A 79 -5.19 -6.64 11.91
C TYR A 79 -4.05 -6.98 10.94
N PHE A 80 -2.80 -7.03 11.42
CA PHE A 80 -1.64 -7.23 10.53
C PHE A 80 -1.60 -8.66 9.99
N HIS A 81 -1.59 -9.64 10.88
CA HIS A 81 -1.51 -11.05 10.48
C HIS A 81 -2.68 -11.51 9.61
N PRO A 82 -3.96 -11.19 9.90
CA PRO A 82 -5.06 -11.57 9.02
C PRO A 82 -4.95 -11.00 7.60
N TYR A 83 -4.51 -9.75 7.46
CA TYR A 83 -4.29 -9.13 6.16
C TYR A 83 -3.20 -9.84 5.35
N HIS A 84 -2.04 -10.06 5.96
CA HIS A 84 -0.92 -10.72 5.29
C HIS A 84 -1.17 -12.20 5.02
N ASN A 85 -1.86 -12.91 5.92
CA ASN A 85 -2.23 -14.30 5.72
C ASN A 85 -3.21 -14.48 4.55
N GLU A 86 -4.14 -13.54 4.36
CA GLU A 86 -5.05 -13.58 3.21
C GLU A 86 -4.27 -13.39 1.89
N ILE A 87 -3.30 -12.47 1.83
CA ILE A 87 -2.44 -12.30 0.65
C ILE A 87 -1.67 -13.59 0.36
N SER A 88 -0.95 -14.13 1.35
CA SER A 88 -0.20 -15.39 1.20
C SER A 88 -1.10 -16.52 0.72
N GLY A 89 -2.27 -16.69 1.33
CA GLY A 89 -3.21 -17.75 0.94
C GLY A 89 -3.71 -17.63 -0.51
N ARG A 90 -3.87 -16.40 -1.04
CA ARG A 90 -4.21 -16.19 -2.45
C ARG A 90 -3.06 -16.54 -3.38
N ILE A 91 -1.84 -16.17 -3.02
CA ILE A 91 -0.63 -16.51 -3.77
C ILE A 91 -0.44 -18.04 -3.82
N ASP A 92 -0.49 -18.68 -2.66
CA ASP A 92 -0.36 -20.15 -2.53
C ASP A 92 -1.40 -20.89 -3.38
N ALA A 93 -2.64 -20.43 -3.39
CA ALA A 93 -3.71 -21.03 -4.19
C ALA A 93 -3.42 -20.97 -5.71
N HIS A 94 -2.74 -19.94 -6.20
CA HIS A 94 -2.30 -19.84 -7.59
C HIS A 94 -1.08 -20.75 -7.85
N GLN A 95 -0.10 -20.76 -6.95
CA GLN A 95 1.11 -21.59 -7.07
C GLN A 95 0.80 -23.09 -7.07
N ILE A 96 -0.12 -23.55 -6.22
CA ILE A 96 -0.61 -24.95 -6.21
C ILE A 96 -1.19 -25.35 -7.58
N GLN A 97 -1.77 -24.40 -8.31
CA GLN A 97 -2.29 -24.62 -9.66
C GLN A 97 -1.22 -24.47 -10.76
N GLY A 98 0.06 -24.31 -10.38
CA GLY A 98 1.17 -24.11 -11.32
C GLY A 98 1.19 -22.74 -11.97
N ARG A 99 0.51 -21.74 -11.40
CA ARG A 99 0.45 -20.36 -11.91
C ARG A 99 1.31 -19.45 -11.05
N ALA A 100 2.11 -18.58 -11.68
CA ALA A 100 2.82 -17.51 -11.01
C ALA A 100 1.95 -16.23 -11.08
N PRO A 101 1.33 -15.80 -9.97
CA PRO A 101 0.51 -14.61 -9.96
C PRO A 101 1.37 -13.34 -10.05
N ALA A 102 0.87 -12.30 -10.73
CA ALA A 102 1.41 -10.96 -10.58
C ALA A 102 0.74 -10.27 -9.38
N LEU A 103 1.53 -9.67 -8.51
CA LEU A 103 1.05 -8.91 -7.37
C LEU A 103 1.09 -7.41 -7.68
N VAL A 104 -0.05 -6.73 -7.53
CA VAL A 104 -0.17 -5.29 -7.73
C VAL A 104 -0.64 -4.65 -6.42
N SER A 105 0.16 -3.74 -5.87
CA SER A 105 -0.19 -2.96 -4.69
C SER A 105 -0.73 -1.59 -5.12
N ILE A 106 -1.95 -1.27 -4.71
CA ILE A 106 -2.63 -0.01 -5.06
C ILE A 106 -2.58 0.94 -3.88
N HIS A 107 -1.98 2.09 -4.09
CA HIS A 107 -1.87 3.17 -3.11
C HIS A 107 -2.32 4.49 -3.72
N SER A 108 -2.62 5.48 -2.88
CA SER A 108 -2.68 6.88 -3.27
C SER A 108 -1.49 7.64 -2.67
N PHE A 109 -1.19 8.78 -3.25
CA PHE A 109 -0.17 9.70 -2.76
C PHE A 109 -0.67 11.14 -2.77
N THR A 110 -0.09 11.98 -1.92
CA THR A 110 -0.46 13.39 -1.83
C THR A 110 0.13 14.20 -2.99
N PRO A 111 -0.59 15.22 -3.50
CA PRO A 111 -0.08 16.07 -4.58
C PRO A 111 1.09 16.97 -4.13
N VAL A 112 1.25 17.17 -2.82
CA VAL A 112 2.35 17.92 -2.24
C VAL A 112 2.95 17.10 -1.09
N MET A 113 4.28 17.05 -1.01
CA MET A 113 5.01 16.46 0.11
C MET A 113 6.28 17.25 0.38
N ASP A 114 6.50 17.64 1.63
CA ASP A 114 7.66 18.43 2.08
C ASP A 114 7.87 19.72 1.25
N GLY A 115 6.76 20.36 0.84
CA GLY A 115 6.77 21.56 0.00
C GLY A 115 7.01 21.31 -1.50
N PHE A 116 7.31 20.07 -1.90
CA PHE A 116 7.45 19.71 -3.31
C PHE A 116 6.09 19.35 -3.91
N GLN A 117 5.71 20.07 -4.98
CA GLN A 117 4.51 19.77 -5.75
C GLN A 117 4.80 18.64 -6.73
N ARG A 118 4.15 17.51 -6.54
CA ARG A 118 4.29 16.31 -7.36
C ARG A 118 3.50 16.48 -8.66
N PRO A 119 4.14 16.39 -9.83
CA PRO A 119 3.45 16.60 -11.11
C PRO A 119 2.67 15.36 -11.59
N TRP A 120 2.90 14.21 -11.00
CA TRP A 120 2.34 12.93 -11.47
C TRP A 120 0.89 12.76 -11.03
N HIS A 121 0.05 12.34 -11.97
CA HIS A 121 -1.33 11.90 -11.71
C HIS A 121 -1.36 10.43 -11.30
N VAL A 122 -0.45 9.62 -11.87
CA VAL A 122 -0.26 8.21 -11.55
C VAL A 122 1.23 7.87 -11.56
N GLY A 123 1.65 7.04 -10.62
CA GLY A 123 3.01 6.50 -10.56
C GLY A 123 3.00 4.99 -10.64
N MET A 124 3.92 4.42 -11.40
CA MET A 124 4.16 2.99 -11.45
C MET A 124 5.53 2.70 -10.86
N LEU A 125 5.56 1.90 -9.80
CA LEU A 125 6.77 1.53 -9.10
C LEU A 125 7.10 0.07 -9.38
N TRP A 126 8.36 -0.21 -9.66
CA TRP A 126 8.90 -1.57 -9.80
C TRP A 126 10.38 -1.59 -9.45
N ASP A 127 10.89 -2.73 -9.07
CA ASP A 127 12.32 -2.97 -8.90
C ASP A 127 12.89 -3.66 -10.15
N GLN A 128 13.23 -4.93 -10.06
CA GLN A 128 13.86 -5.66 -11.18
C GLN A 128 12.84 -6.16 -12.21
N ASP A 129 11.63 -6.54 -11.76
CA ASP A 129 10.59 -7.06 -12.65
C ASP A 129 9.69 -5.95 -13.20
N HIS A 130 9.97 -5.52 -14.41
CA HIS A 130 9.22 -4.50 -15.13
C HIS A 130 8.21 -5.06 -16.15
N ARG A 131 8.03 -6.41 -16.21
CA ARG A 131 7.20 -7.06 -17.23
C ARG A 131 5.75 -6.57 -17.24
N LEU A 132 5.16 -6.31 -16.06
CA LEU A 132 3.84 -5.72 -15.94
C LEU A 132 3.88 -4.19 -16.03
N ALA A 133 4.84 -3.55 -15.38
CA ALA A 133 4.91 -2.09 -15.29
C ALA A 133 5.08 -1.42 -16.65
N THR A 134 5.98 -1.92 -17.49
CA THR A 134 6.29 -1.33 -18.80
C THR A 134 5.07 -1.21 -19.72
N PRO A 135 4.26 -2.27 -19.96
CA PRO A 135 3.08 -2.13 -20.80
C PRO A 135 2.01 -1.23 -20.18
N VAL A 136 1.84 -1.24 -18.86
CA VAL A 136 0.86 -0.36 -18.18
C VAL A 136 1.26 1.10 -18.34
N VAL A 137 2.52 1.46 -18.08
CA VAL A 137 3.02 2.83 -18.29
C VAL A 137 2.80 3.29 -19.72
N ARG A 138 3.13 2.43 -20.70
CA ARG A 138 2.93 2.75 -22.12
C ARG A 138 1.47 3.02 -22.46
N GLU A 139 0.57 2.25 -21.86
CA GLU A 139 -0.88 2.42 -22.11
C GLU A 139 -1.41 3.68 -21.44
N LEU A 140 -1.05 3.94 -20.19
CA LEU A 140 -1.44 5.16 -19.47
C LEU A 140 -0.95 6.44 -20.18
N ARG A 141 0.23 6.43 -20.79
CA ARG A 141 0.78 7.56 -21.56
C ARG A 141 0.07 7.86 -22.87
N ARG A 142 -0.87 7.02 -23.31
CA ARG A 142 -1.73 7.33 -24.47
C ARG A 142 -2.75 8.41 -24.15
N ASP A 143 -3.09 8.58 -22.90
CA ASP A 143 -3.90 9.71 -22.44
C ASP A 143 -2.99 10.94 -22.24
N PRO A 144 -3.13 11.99 -23.07
CA PRO A 144 -2.28 13.17 -22.99
C PRO A 144 -2.55 14.03 -21.73
N GLU A 145 -3.66 13.78 -21.04
CA GLU A 145 -3.98 14.47 -19.78
C GLU A 145 -3.28 13.84 -18.57
N LEU A 146 -2.73 12.61 -18.71
CA LEU A 146 -2.05 11.93 -17.63
C LEU A 146 -0.55 12.19 -17.64
N VAL A 147 -0.04 12.70 -16.53
CA VAL A 147 1.40 12.72 -16.24
C VAL A 147 1.74 11.45 -15.47
N VAL A 148 2.45 10.53 -16.13
CA VAL A 148 2.79 9.21 -15.60
C VAL A 148 4.22 9.19 -15.11
N GLY A 149 4.41 8.91 -13.82
CA GLY A 149 5.70 8.70 -13.17
C GLY A 149 6.19 7.26 -13.32
N GLU A 150 7.47 7.08 -13.63
CA GLU A 150 8.17 5.79 -13.58
C GLU A 150 9.11 5.79 -12.38
N ASN A 151 8.87 4.90 -11.42
CA ASN A 151 9.51 4.93 -10.11
C ASN A 151 9.41 6.32 -9.45
N GLU A 152 8.23 6.91 -9.60
CA GLU A 152 7.83 8.20 -9.03
C GLU A 152 6.41 8.09 -8.43
N PRO A 153 6.12 8.73 -7.33
CA PRO A 153 6.95 9.66 -6.53
C PRO A 153 7.90 8.97 -5.55
N TYR A 154 8.10 7.66 -5.65
CA TYR A 154 8.98 6.87 -4.78
C TYR A 154 9.87 5.96 -5.61
N ASP A 155 11.02 5.57 -5.06
CA ASP A 155 11.96 4.65 -5.69
C ASP A 155 11.42 3.20 -5.58
N GLY A 156 11.23 2.54 -6.72
CA GLY A 156 10.75 1.15 -6.77
C GLY A 156 11.77 0.13 -6.24
N SER A 157 13.08 0.44 -6.31
CA SER A 157 14.14 -0.41 -5.74
C SER A 157 14.22 -0.32 -4.20
N ASN A 158 13.65 0.73 -3.63
CA ASN A 158 13.50 0.91 -2.18
C ASN A 158 12.10 1.42 -1.87
N PRO A 159 11.05 0.63 -2.17
CA PRO A 159 9.68 1.08 -2.02
C PRO A 159 9.37 1.37 -0.55
N PRO A 160 8.60 2.42 -0.28
CA PRO A 160 8.21 2.76 1.09
C PRO A 160 7.17 1.78 1.66
N GLY A 161 6.91 0.65 1.00
CA GLY A 161 5.88 -0.32 1.34
C GLY A 161 6.41 -1.73 1.59
N TYR A 162 5.82 -2.42 2.56
CA TYR A 162 6.23 -3.75 3.01
C TYR A 162 5.52 -4.88 2.26
N ALA A 163 4.26 -4.70 1.84
CA ALA A 163 3.45 -5.78 1.30
C ALA A 163 4.08 -6.45 0.06
N LEU A 164 4.62 -5.68 -0.90
CA LEU A 164 5.32 -6.26 -2.05
C LEU A 164 6.61 -6.97 -1.65
N GLN A 165 7.40 -6.38 -0.74
CA GLN A 165 8.62 -7.00 -0.25
C GLN A 165 8.36 -8.34 0.46
N ALA A 166 7.26 -8.41 1.22
CA ALA A 166 6.91 -9.62 1.99
C ALA A 166 6.38 -10.75 1.12
N HIS A 167 5.73 -10.45 -0.01
CA HIS A 167 4.96 -11.44 -0.76
C HIS A 167 5.39 -11.63 -2.22
N ALA A 168 6.16 -10.73 -2.82
CA ALA A 168 6.58 -10.80 -4.21
C ALA A 168 8.07 -11.15 -4.40
N ALA A 169 8.80 -11.42 -3.31
CA ALA A 169 10.27 -11.59 -3.34
C ALA A 169 10.74 -13.02 -3.66
N GLU A 170 9.88 -13.93 -4.19
CA GLU A 170 10.28 -15.28 -4.61
C GLU A 170 10.00 -15.56 -6.08
#